data_f5481d7c917f00ef1f3f930b42535e6c
#
_entry.id   f5481d7c917f00ef1f3f930b42535e6c
#
_cell.length_a   1.000
_cell.length_b   1.000
_cell.length_c   1.000
_cell.angle_alpha   90.00
_cell.angle_beta   90.00
_cell.angle_gamma   90.00
#
_symmetry.space_group_name_H-M   'P 1'
#
loop_
_entity.id
_entity.type
_entity.pdbx_description
1 polymer ?
#
loop_
_entity_poly.entity_id
_entity_poly.type
_entity_poly.pdbx_seq_one_letter_code
_entity_poly.pdbx_strand_id
1 'polypeptide(L)'
;MATSKLDSVISLAKRRGFVYPSGEIYGGTRSAWDYGPLGVELKENIKRQWWRFMVQGRDNVVGLDSSIILPRDVWVASGHLDVFNDPLTECMNCHKRFRVDQMQEEYAHKKGIEDPDTVELAELGCPSCGTKGQWTEPRDFNMMLKTYLGPVEDESGVH
;
A
#
# COMPACT_ATOMS: atom_id res chain seq x y z
N MET A 1 -11.29 -17.28 18.50
CA MET A 1 -10.11 -17.19 17.63
C MET A 1 -9.02 -16.46 18.41
N ALA A 2 -7.81 -16.98 18.45
CA ALA A 2 -6.70 -16.29 19.12
C ALA A 2 -6.37 -15.00 18.34
N THR A 3 -6.37 -13.88 19.03
CA THR A 3 -5.97 -12.59 18.45
C THR A 3 -4.51 -12.70 18.01
N SER A 4 -4.21 -12.34 16.77
CA SER A 4 -2.82 -12.38 16.30
C SER A 4 -1.96 -11.40 17.12
N LYS A 5 -0.65 -11.67 17.21
CA LYS A 5 0.29 -10.75 17.88
C LYS A 5 0.22 -9.35 17.26
N LEU A 6 0.04 -9.28 15.94
CA LEU A 6 -0.10 -8.04 15.19
C LEU A 6 -1.37 -7.28 15.59
N ASP A 7 -2.52 -7.95 15.67
CA ASP A 7 -3.78 -7.32 16.10
C ASP A 7 -3.68 -6.76 17.51
N SER A 8 -2.98 -7.45 18.39
CA SER A 8 -2.73 -6.98 19.76
C SER A 8 -1.90 -5.71 19.80
N VAL A 9 -0.86 -5.63 18.96
CA VAL A 9 -0.01 -4.42 18.81
C VAL A 9 -0.81 -3.26 18.23
N ILE A 10 -1.58 -3.49 17.17
CA ILE A 10 -2.44 -2.47 16.54
C ILE A 10 -3.45 -1.93 17.56
N SER A 11 -4.12 -2.81 18.28
CA SER A 11 -5.09 -2.42 19.31
C SER A 11 -4.44 -1.60 20.43
N LEU A 12 -3.24 -1.99 20.87
CA LEU A 12 -2.48 -1.25 21.89
C LEU A 12 -2.08 0.13 21.38
N ALA A 13 -1.56 0.23 20.14
CA ALA A 13 -1.13 1.48 19.54
C ALA A 13 -2.28 2.50 19.44
N LYS A 14 -3.47 2.06 19.06
CA LYS A 14 -4.68 2.90 19.03
C LYS A 14 -5.07 3.39 20.41
N ARG A 15 -5.17 2.49 21.40
CA ARG A 15 -5.58 2.84 22.77
C ARG A 15 -4.59 3.77 23.48
N ARG A 16 -3.32 3.69 23.14
CA ARG A 16 -2.25 4.50 23.76
C ARG A 16 -1.98 5.80 23.00
N GLY A 17 -2.73 6.09 21.93
CA GLY A 17 -2.57 7.32 21.17
C GLY A 17 -1.28 7.38 20.37
N PHE A 18 -0.79 6.24 19.87
CA PHE A 18 0.29 6.23 18.89
C PHE A 18 -0.23 6.63 17.52
N VAL A 19 -1.40 6.11 17.15
CA VAL A 19 -2.06 6.39 15.88
C VAL A 19 -3.58 6.41 16.05
N TYR A 20 -4.26 7.22 15.25
CA TYR A 20 -5.72 7.21 15.10
C TYR A 20 -6.12 7.49 13.66
N PRO A 21 -7.36 7.12 13.24
CA PRO A 21 -7.85 7.45 11.91
C PRO A 21 -7.84 8.96 11.69
N SER A 22 -7.30 9.41 10.55
CA SER A 22 -7.31 10.83 10.22
C SER A 22 -8.74 11.36 10.07
N GLY A 23 -9.04 12.50 10.70
CA GLY A 23 -10.36 13.10 10.67
C GLY A 23 -11.45 12.29 11.38
N GLU A 24 -11.12 11.52 12.42
CA GLU A 24 -12.02 10.57 13.08
C GLU A 24 -13.32 11.21 13.56
N ILE A 25 -13.29 12.45 14.05
CA ILE A 25 -14.50 13.19 14.48
C ILE A 25 -15.52 13.45 13.34
N TYR A 26 -15.07 13.36 12.09
CA TYR A 26 -15.91 13.48 10.89
C TYR A 26 -16.17 12.14 10.20
N GLY A 27 -15.96 11.02 10.89
CA GLY A 27 -16.14 9.67 10.36
C GLY A 27 -14.84 9.01 9.87
N GLY A 28 -13.74 9.74 9.81
CA GLY A 28 -12.44 9.24 9.38
C GLY A 28 -12.34 8.93 7.89
N THR A 29 -11.12 8.81 7.39
CA THR A 29 -10.82 8.30 6.06
C THR A 29 -10.27 6.88 6.16
N ARG A 30 -10.66 6.01 5.26
CA ARG A 30 -10.06 4.67 5.17
C ARG A 30 -8.59 4.84 4.75
N SER A 31 -7.71 4.11 5.41
CA SER A 31 -6.28 4.06 5.08
C SER A 31 -5.47 5.34 5.33
N ALA A 32 -6.05 6.36 5.99
CA ALA A 32 -5.33 7.55 6.44
C ALA A 32 -5.27 7.58 7.97
N TRP A 33 -4.08 7.85 8.52
CA TRP A 33 -3.80 7.79 9.95
C TRP A 33 -2.98 8.99 10.38
N ASP A 34 -3.34 9.55 11.52
CA ASP A 34 -2.56 10.58 12.18
C ASP A 34 -1.69 9.95 13.29
N TYR A 35 -0.47 10.47 13.44
CA TYR A 35 0.38 10.09 14.55
C TYR A 35 0.02 10.91 15.79
N GLY A 36 -0.29 10.22 16.88
CA GLY A 36 -0.45 10.84 18.17
C GLY A 36 0.89 11.21 18.83
N PRO A 37 0.87 11.81 20.03
CA PRO A 37 2.08 12.29 20.69
C PRO A 37 3.17 11.23 20.84
N LEU A 38 2.83 10.01 21.23
CA LEU A 38 3.79 8.91 21.34
C LEU A 38 4.23 8.38 19.98
N GLY A 39 3.31 8.40 19.00
CA GLY A 39 3.58 7.94 17.65
C GLY A 39 4.54 8.84 16.89
N VAL A 40 4.38 10.16 17.00
CA VAL A 40 5.28 11.12 16.35
C VAL A 40 6.71 11.03 16.93
N GLU A 41 6.84 10.90 18.24
CA GLU A 41 8.15 10.74 18.87
C GLU A 41 8.84 9.45 18.43
N LEU A 42 8.11 8.34 18.39
CA LEU A 42 8.65 7.07 17.91
C LEU A 42 9.08 7.18 16.44
N LYS A 43 8.23 7.75 15.58
CA LYS A 43 8.53 7.97 14.16
C LYS A 43 9.80 8.80 13.96
N GLU A 44 9.89 9.93 14.64
CA GLU A 44 11.06 10.82 14.51
C GLU A 44 12.34 10.19 15.07
N ASN A 45 12.24 9.39 16.13
CA ASN A 45 13.38 8.63 16.64
C ASN A 45 13.88 7.59 15.63
N ILE A 46 12.97 6.86 14.96
CA ILE A 46 13.31 5.89 13.93
C ILE A 46 13.98 6.61 12.74
N LYS A 47 13.41 7.72 12.25
CA LYS A 47 13.98 8.51 11.15
C LYS A 47 15.38 9.01 11.47
N ARG A 48 15.57 9.61 12.65
CA ARG A 48 16.90 10.12 13.10
C ARG A 48 17.93 8.99 13.20
N GLN A 49 17.54 7.85 13.74
CA GLN A 49 18.44 6.71 13.88
C GLN A 49 18.81 6.13 12.51
N TRP A 50 17.83 5.99 11.60
CA TRP A 50 18.07 5.57 10.23
C TRP A 50 19.03 6.53 9.51
N TRP A 51 18.79 7.84 9.56
CA TRP A 51 19.62 8.86 8.94
C TRP A 51 21.05 8.82 9.46
N ARG A 52 21.20 8.70 10.78
CA ARG A 52 22.51 8.61 11.43
C ARG A 52 23.31 7.40 10.94
N PHE A 53 22.67 6.22 10.83
CA PHE A 53 23.38 5.02 10.40
C PHE A 53 23.62 4.95 8.90
N MET A 54 22.62 5.32 8.12
CA MET A 54 22.65 5.10 6.69
C MET A 54 23.33 6.23 5.92
N VAL A 55 23.31 7.46 6.45
CA VAL A 55 23.88 8.64 5.80
C VAL A 55 25.12 9.14 6.55
N GLN A 56 24.94 9.58 7.80
CA GLN A 56 26.04 10.24 8.54
C GLN A 56 27.14 9.27 8.97
N GLY A 57 26.86 8.01 9.16
CA GLY A 57 27.83 6.97 9.55
C GLY A 57 28.60 6.36 8.39
N ARG A 58 28.49 6.90 7.17
CA ARG A 58 29.14 6.37 5.96
C ARG A 58 29.86 7.48 5.21
N ASP A 59 31.13 7.27 4.89
CA ASP A 59 31.96 8.26 4.19
C ASP A 59 31.61 8.44 2.72
N ASN A 60 30.97 7.45 2.11
CA ASN A 60 30.61 7.41 0.68
C ASN A 60 29.12 7.64 0.41
N VAL A 61 28.38 8.17 1.36
CA VAL A 61 26.94 8.44 1.23
C VAL A 61 26.66 9.90 1.57
N VAL A 62 25.86 10.56 0.74
CA VAL A 62 25.33 11.90 0.99
C VAL A 62 23.81 11.84 1.05
N GLY A 63 23.22 12.70 1.87
CA GLY A 63 21.76 12.79 1.99
C GLY A 63 21.16 13.70 0.92
N LEU A 64 20.02 13.30 0.37
CA LEU A 64 19.18 14.09 -0.51
C LEU A 64 17.75 14.02 0.00
N ASP A 65 17.09 15.15 0.08
CA ASP A 65 15.65 15.26 0.38
C ASP A 65 14.94 15.89 -0.83
N SER A 66 14.44 15.04 -1.73
CA SER A 66 13.75 15.48 -2.94
C SER A 66 12.25 15.65 -2.72
N SER A 67 11.60 16.43 -3.59
CA SER A 67 10.14 16.51 -3.60
C SER A 67 9.51 15.16 -3.89
N ILE A 68 8.40 14.87 -3.23
CA ILE A 68 7.59 13.67 -3.51
C ILE A 68 6.71 13.92 -4.74
N ILE A 69 6.21 15.16 -4.89
CA ILE A 69 5.41 15.55 -6.04
C ILE A 69 6.38 15.97 -7.15
N LEU A 70 6.36 15.24 -8.26
CA LEU A 70 7.29 15.41 -9.37
C LEU A 70 6.55 15.47 -10.72
N PRO A 71 7.13 16.09 -11.75
CA PRO A 71 6.59 16.05 -13.10
C PRO A 71 6.42 14.62 -13.61
N ARG A 72 5.38 14.40 -14.42
CA ARG A 72 5.04 13.08 -14.99
C ARG A 72 6.24 12.42 -15.68
N ASP A 73 7.08 13.19 -16.38
CA ASP A 73 8.21 12.66 -17.14
C ASP A 73 9.28 11.99 -16.28
N VAL A 74 9.40 12.39 -15.01
CA VAL A 74 10.29 11.71 -14.05
C VAL A 74 9.81 10.28 -13.81
N TRP A 75 8.51 10.09 -13.68
CA TRP A 75 7.91 8.78 -13.44
C TRP A 75 7.84 7.90 -14.68
N VAL A 76 7.74 8.53 -15.87
CA VAL A 76 7.93 7.83 -17.16
C VAL A 76 9.37 7.32 -17.27
N ALA A 77 10.36 8.21 -17.05
CA ALA A 77 11.77 7.84 -17.15
C ALA A 77 12.21 6.77 -16.16
N SER A 78 11.61 6.74 -14.98
CA SER A 78 11.86 5.73 -13.94
C SER A 78 11.05 4.44 -14.11
N GLY A 79 10.11 4.39 -15.07
CA GLY A 79 9.23 3.25 -15.33
C GLY A 79 8.08 3.07 -14.33
N HIS A 80 7.94 3.95 -13.33
CA HIS A 80 6.90 3.79 -12.30
C HIS A 80 5.47 3.90 -12.86
N LEU A 81 5.25 4.70 -13.92
CA LEU A 81 3.92 4.82 -14.52
C LEU A 81 3.41 3.52 -15.14
N ASP A 82 4.31 2.68 -15.61
CA ASP A 82 3.95 1.44 -16.30
C ASP A 82 3.82 0.25 -15.34
N VAL A 83 4.56 0.26 -14.22
CA VAL A 83 4.64 -0.91 -13.32
C VAL A 83 3.92 -0.72 -11.98
N PHE A 84 3.48 0.49 -11.66
CA PHE A 84 2.81 0.78 -10.38
C PHE A 84 1.30 0.54 -10.43
N ASN A 85 0.93 -0.56 -11.08
CA ASN A 85 -0.45 -1.00 -11.21
C ASN A 85 -0.64 -2.34 -10.49
N ASP A 86 -1.65 -2.41 -9.64
CA ASP A 86 -2.10 -3.66 -9.02
C ASP A 86 -3.33 -4.19 -9.75
N PRO A 87 -3.31 -5.43 -10.27
CA PRO A 87 -4.50 -6.05 -10.83
C PRO A 87 -5.45 -6.45 -9.70
N LEU A 88 -6.51 -5.68 -9.50
CA LEU A 88 -7.52 -5.91 -8.47
C LEU A 88 -8.76 -6.59 -9.02
N THR A 89 -9.24 -7.61 -8.31
CA THR A 89 -10.56 -8.22 -8.52
C THR A 89 -11.41 -8.11 -7.26
N GLU A 90 -12.73 -8.10 -7.41
CA GLU A 90 -13.69 -8.08 -6.31
C GLU A 90 -14.41 -9.41 -6.21
N CYS A 91 -14.51 -9.96 -5.00
CA CYS A 91 -15.34 -11.13 -4.74
C CYS A 91 -16.82 -10.75 -4.82
N MET A 92 -17.57 -11.36 -5.74
CA MET A 92 -18.99 -11.06 -5.95
C MET A 92 -19.89 -11.46 -4.77
N ASN A 93 -19.39 -12.27 -3.84
CA ASN A 93 -20.15 -12.68 -2.66
C ASN A 93 -19.95 -11.77 -1.44
N CYS A 94 -18.69 -11.40 -1.13
CA CYS A 94 -18.40 -10.58 0.07
C CYS A 94 -17.95 -9.15 -0.24
N HIS A 95 -17.88 -8.77 -1.51
CA HIS A 95 -17.51 -7.44 -2.01
C HIS A 95 -16.16 -6.91 -1.52
N LYS A 96 -15.27 -7.81 -1.11
CA LYS A 96 -13.88 -7.47 -0.78
C LYS A 96 -13.00 -7.59 -2.02
N ARG A 97 -12.03 -6.68 -2.10
CA ARG A 97 -11.06 -6.62 -3.20
C ARG A 97 -9.76 -7.26 -2.81
N PHE A 98 -9.15 -7.92 -3.78
CA PHE A 98 -7.88 -8.64 -3.62
C PHE A 98 -7.02 -8.45 -4.86
N ARG A 99 -5.72 -8.54 -4.68
CA ARG A 99 -4.76 -8.58 -5.78
C ARG A 99 -4.77 -9.96 -6.42
N VAL A 100 -4.94 -9.99 -7.72
CA VAL A 100 -5.00 -11.24 -8.50
C VAL A 100 -3.67 -11.96 -8.45
N ASP A 101 -2.58 -11.24 -8.72
CA ASP A 101 -1.21 -11.77 -8.69
C ASP A 101 -0.87 -12.46 -7.35
N GLN A 102 -1.16 -11.82 -6.23
CA GLN A 102 -0.93 -12.40 -4.90
C GLN A 102 -1.76 -13.66 -4.65
N MET A 103 -3.02 -13.67 -5.07
CA MET A 103 -3.87 -14.86 -4.92
C MET A 103 -3.36 -16.01 -5.80
N GLN A 104 -2.91 -15.73 -7.02
CA GLN A 104 -2.31 -16.70 -7.93
C GLN A 104 -1.02 -17.28 -7.37
N GLU A 105 -0.11 -16.43 -6.86
CA GLU A 105 1.13 -16.84 -6.21
C GLU A 105 0.88 -17.75 -4.99
N GLU A 106 -0.04 -17.36 -4.11
CA GLU A 106 -0.40 -18.17 -2.95
C GLU A 106 -0.99 -19.53 -3.32
N TYR A 107 -1.84 -19.57 -4.34
CA TYR A 107 -2.46 -20.79 -4.82
C TYR A 107 -1.42 -21.69 -5.50
N ALA A 108 -0.60 -21.14 -6.37
CA ALA A 108 0.47 -21.86 -7.04
C ALA A 108 1.46 -22.48 -6.04
N HIS A 109 1.87 -21.71 -5.04
CA HIS A 109 2.73 -22.21 -3.97
C HIS A 109 2.10 -23.38 -3.20
N LYS A 110 0.80 -23.31 -2.88
CA LYS A 110 0.07 -24.39 -2.18
C LYS A 110 -0.10 -25.65 -3.03
N LYS A 111 -0.13 -25.50 -4.35
CA LYS A 111 -0.36 -26.60 -5.29
C LYS A 111 0.90 -27.13 -5.97
N GLY A 112 2.04 -26.48 -5.77
CA GLY A 112 3.30 -26.82 -6.43
C GLY A 112 3.31 -26.51 -7.93
N ILE A 113 2.58 -25.47 -8.35
CA ILE A 113 2.56 -24.96 -9.72
C ILE A 113 3.75 -24.04 -9.88
N GLU A 114 4.56 -24.22 -10.93
CA GLU A 114 5.79 -23.44 -11.15
C GLU A 114 5.50 -22.01 -11.61
N ASP A 115 4.48 -21.82 -12.44
CA ASP A 115 4.12 -20.52 -13.02
C ASP A 115 2.76 -20.05 -12.48
N PRO A 116 2.74 -19.06 -11.56
CA PRO A 116 1.51 -18.51 -10.98
C PRO A 116 0.56 -17.91 -12.00
N ASP A 117 1.08 -17.34 -13.11
CA ASP A 117 0.27 -16.66 -14.13
C ASP A 117 -0.63 -17.61 -14.91
N THR A 118 -0.35 -18.93 -14.85
CA THR A 118 -1.20 -19.94 -15.46
C THR A 118 -2.45 -20.29 -14.65
N VAL A 119 -2.55 -19.79 -13.42
CA VAL A 119 -3.69 -20.07 -12.54
C VAL A 119 -4.87 -19.18 -12.92
N GLU A 120 -5.98 -19.81 -13.29
CA GLU A 120 -7.20 -19.07 -13.64
C GLU A 120 -7.95 -18.56 -12.39
N LEU A 121 -8.56 -17.38 -12.49
CA LEU A 121 -9.38 -16.79 -11.42
C LEU A 121 -10.52 -17.72 -10.96
N ALA A 122 -11.06 -18.52 -11.88
CA ALA A 122 -12.12 -19.48 -11.59
C ALA A 122 -11.70 -20.56 -10.57
N GLU A 123 -10.40 -20.84 -10.44
CA GLU A 123 -9.86 -21.83 -9.51
C GLU A 123 -9.64 -21.26 -8.12
N LEU A 124 -9.56 -19.94 -8.01
CA LEU A 124 -9.21 -19.25 -6.77
C LEU A 124 -10.42 -19.13 -5.82
N GLY A 125 -10.17 -19.47 -4.57
CA GLY A 125 -11.12 -19.25 -3.48
C GLY A 125 -10.90 -17.89 -2.83
N CYS A 126 -11.99 -17.23 -2.46
CA CYS A 126 -11.90 -15.95 -1.76
C CYS A 126 -11.21 -16.10 -0.40
N PRO A 127 -10.13 -15.36 -0.11
CA PRO A 127 -9.44 -15.44 1.18
C PRO A 127 -10.33 -15.06 2.38
N SER A 128 -11.38 -14.29 2.13
CA SER A 128 -12.29 -13.81 3.19
C SER A 128 -13.49 -14.73 3.45
N CYS A 129 -14.16 -15.20 2.40
CA CYS A 129 -15.41 -15.96 2.55
C CYS A 129 -15.34 -17.39 1.98
N GLY A 130 -14.25 -17.78 1.35
CA GLY A 130 -14.04 -19.12 0.79
C GLY A 130 -14.78 -19.42 -0.52
N THR A 131 -15.61 -18.52 -1.03
CA THR A 131 -16.36 -18.71 -2.29
C THR A 131 -15.39 -18.83 -3.45
N LYS A 132 -15.55 -19.84 -4.31
CA LYS A 132 -14.68 -20.07 -5.48
C LYS A 132 -15.28 -19.48 -6.75
N GLY A 133 -14.40 -18.98 -7.62
CA GLY A 133 -14.72 -18.62 -9.00
C GLY A 133 -15.73 -17.50 -9.20
N GLN A 134 -16.08 -16.78 -8.15
CA GLN A 134 -17.03 -15.65 -8.24
C GLN A 134 -16.26 -14.32 -8.11
N TRP A 135 -15.61 -13.93 -9.19
CA TRP A 135 -14.77 -12.76 -9.27
C TRP A 135 -15.24 -11.82 -10.39
N THR A 136 -15.08 -10.52 -10.17
CA THR A 136 -15.17 -9.55 -11.26
C THR A 136 -13.95 -9.67 -12.17
N GLU A 137 -14.05 -9.17 -13.39
CA GLU A 137 -12.86 -9.02 -14.22
C GLU A 137 -11.80 -8.16 -13.51
N PRO A 138 -10.52 -8.57 -13.57
CA PRO A 138 -9.43 -7.78 -13.01
C PRO A 138 -9.38 -6.39 -13.64
N ARG A 139 -9.12 -5.39 -12.80
CA ARG A 139 -8.91 -4.02 -13.23
C ARG A 139 -7.60 -3.51 -12.64
N ASP A 140 -6.80 -2.91 -13.48
CA ASP A 140 -5.59 -2.26 -13.03
C ASP A 140 -5.92 -1.07 -12.14
N PHE A 141 -5.38 -1.09 -10.95
CA PHE A 141 -5.44 0.01 -10.02
C PHE A 141 -4.07 0.70 -9.96
N ASN A 142 -3.98 1.87 -10.54
CA ASN A 142 -2.77 2.67 -10.44
C ASN A 142 -2.64 3.24 -9.03
N MET A 143 -1.53 2.94 -8.37
CA MET A 143 -1.24 3.39 -7.00
C MET A 143 -0.72 4.82 -6.94
N MET A 144 -0.38 5.44 -8.07
CA MET A 144 0.08 6.82 -8.12
C MET A 144 -1.09 7.79 -8.05
N LEU A 145 -0.96 8.79 -7.19
CA LEU A 145 -1.94 9.87 -7.04
C LEU A 145 -1.58 11.01 -7.99
N LYS A 146 -2.44 11.23 -8.99
CA LYS A 146 -2.32 12.41 -9.85
C LYS A 146 -2.87 13.64 -9.12
N THR A 147 -2.14 14.73 -9.14
CA THR A 147 -2.55 16.03 -8.61
C THR A 147 -2.17 17.16 -9.55
N TYR A 148 -2.60 18.37 -9.25
CA TYR A 148 -2.32 19.56 -10.04
C TYR A 148 -1.69 20.62 -9.14
N LEU A 149 -0.65 21.28 -9.65
CA LEU A 149 -0.01 22.42 -9.00
C LEU A 149 -0.33 23.68 -9.80
N GLY A 150 -0.98 24.65 -9.17
CA GLY A 150 -1.38 25.91 -9.80
C GLY A 150 -2.90 26.07 -9.91
N PRO A 151 -3.35 27.20 -10.49
CA PRO A 151 -4.77 27.57 -10.53
C PRO A 151 -5.57 26.89 -11.63
N VAL A 152 -4.92 26.22 -12.56
CA VAL A 152 -5.54 25.58 -13.73
C VAL A 152 -5.21 24.09 -13.75
N GLU A 153 -6.26 23.31 -13.93
CA GLU A 153 -6.15 21.86 -14.14
C GLU A 153 -5.90 21.61 -15.63
N ASP A 154 -4.65 21.40 -16.01
CA ASP A 154 -4.23 21.13 -17.37
C ASP A 154 -3.53 19.76 -17.50
N GLU A 155 -3.02 19.45 -18.70
CA GLU A 155 -2.33 18.18 -18.96
C GLU A 155 -0.95 18.08 -18.28
N SER A 156 -0.45 19.16 -17.68
CA SER A 156 0.83 19.20 -16.95
C SER A 156 0.79 18.54 -15.56
N GLY A 157 -0.23 17.74 -15.29
CA GLY A 157 -0.43 17.06 -14.02
C GLY A 157 0.85 16.44 -13.47
N VAL A 158 1.03 16.57 -12.15
CA VAL A 158 2.16 16.01 -11.39
C VAL A 158 1.70 14.82 -10.56
N HIS A 159 2.60 13.94 -10.22
CA HIS A 159 2.32 12.73 -9.45
C HIS A 159 3.19 12.65 -8.21
#